data_beafd498d3a9ac6ce1ad00d5029fd020
#
_entry.id   beafd498d3a9ac6ce1ad00d5029fd020
#
_cell.length_a   1.000
_cell.length_b   1.000
_cell.length_c   1.000
_cell.angle_alpha   90.00
_cell.angle_beta   90.00
_cell.angle_gamma   90.00
#
_symmetry.space_group_name_H-M   'P 1'
#
loop_
_entity.id
_entity.type
_entity.pdbx_description
1 polymer ?
#
loop_
_entity_poly.entity_id
_entity_poly.type
_entity_poly.pdbx_seq_one_letter_code
_entity_poly.pdbx_strand_id
1 'polypeptide(L)'
;MPFNVLESITQEERLNFSQNFSVKRPGILDIIFPDVKTHYWKAEYYRLMAGQRLPEVAFVHALDTEAEIGTRPGFEKVLTEKLFIKRKVNQSERLQQAIENGVPDNEALKNFVFDDAAYLFEGVVTRANVMKGQFLSTGAVKVNENNVNLNIDYGVPTGAKVTLANWATPDADIMGDIQKMVAVAEDNGF
;
A
#
# COMPACT_ATOMS: atom_id res chain seq x y z
N MET A 1 17.19 35.07 -19.32
CA MET A 1 16.64 34.28 -18.23
C MET A 1 16.64 32.84 -18.70
N PRO A 2 17.06 31.85 -17.92
CA PRO A 2 16.94 30.46 -18.35
C PRO A 2 15.46 30.14 -18.59
N PHE A 3 15.15 29.58 -19.74
CA PHE A 3 13.80 29.19 -20.10
C PHE A 3 13.33 28.05 -19.17
N ASN A 4 12.20 28.26 -18.51
CA ASN A 4 11.62 27.22 -17.63
C ASN A 4 10.56 26.47 -18.41
N VAL A 5 10.81 25.20 -18.72
CA VAL A 5 9.87 24.35 -19.48
C VAL A 5 8.50 24.28 -18.82
N LEU A 6 8.43 24.41 -17.49
CA LEU A 6 7.16 24.41 -16.75
C LEU A 6 6.28 25.64 -17.04
N GLU A 7 6.86 26.73 -17.56
CA GLU A 7 6.11 27.93 -17.97
C GLU A 7 5.37 27.74 -19.29
N SER A 8 5.80 26.75 -20.12
CA SER A 8 5.12 26.42 -21.36
C SER A 8 3.86 25.56 -21.15
N ILE A 9 3.63 25.05 -19.93
CA ILE A 9 2.49 24.22 -19.58
C ILE A 9 1.51 25.04 -18.75
N THR A 10 0.29 25.16 -19.23
CA THR A 10 -0.77 25.92 -18.54
C THR A 10 -1.19 25.20 -17.24
N GLN A 11 -1.76 25.96 -16.32
CA GLN A 11 -2.29 25.39 -15.07
C GLN A 11 -3.41 24.39 -15.32
N GLU A 12 -4.22 24.63 -16.35
CA GLU A 12 -5.31 23.74 -16.75
C GLU A 12 -4.78 22.40 -17.27
N GLU A 13 -3.74 22.41 -18.11
CA GLU A 13 -3.09 21.17 -18.60
C GLU A 13 -2.50 20.34 -17.46
N ARG A 14 -1.87 21.00 -16.45
CA ARG A 14 -1.35 20.34 -15.25
C ARG A 14 -2.44 19.71 -14.40
N LEU A 15 -3.55 20.42 -14.19
CA LEU A 15 -4.70 19.90 -13.47
C LEU A 15 -5.33 18.72 -14.19
N ASN A 16 -5.53 18.85 -15.50
CA ASN A 16 -6.09 17.77 -16.33
C ASN A 16 -5.23 16.52 -16.27
N PHE A 17 -3.90 16.66 -16.41
CA PHE A 17 -2.98 15.54 -16.26
C PHE A 17 -3.09 14.90 -14.89
N SER A 18 -3.06 15.68 -13.79
CA SER A 18 -3.11 15.15 -12.43
C SER A 18 -4.42 14.43 -12.09
N GLN A 19 -5.54 14.86 -12.67
CA GLN A 19 -6.86 14.28 -12.45
C GLN A 19 -7.10 13.01 -13.28
N ASN A 20 -6.57 12.96 -14.49
CA ASN A 20 -6.79 11.87 -15.44
C ASN A 20 -5.64 10.88 -15.51
N PHE A 21 -4.54 11.12 -14.77
CA PHE A 21 -3.43 10.19 -14.74
C PHE A 21 -3.84 8.86 -14.09
N SER A 22 -3.65 7.78 -14.83
CA SER A 22 -3.82 6.42 -14.32
C SER A 22 -2.55 5.63 -14.53
N VAL A 23 -2.20 4.77 -13.56
CA VAL A 23 -1.06 3.87 -13.69
C VAL A 23 -1.31 2.89 -14.82
N LYS A 24 -0.37 2.79 -15.76
CA LYS A 24 -0.52 1.95 -16.97
C LYS A 24 -0.67 0.45 -16.65
N ARG A 25 -0.19 0.01 -15.50
CA ARG A 25 -0.22 -1.40 -15.07
C ARG A 25 -0.57 -1.49 -13.59
N PRO A 26 -1.86 -1.51 -13.23
CA PRO A 26 -2.25 -1.78 -11.86
C PRO A 26 -1.77 -3.17 -11.45
N GLY A 27 -1.06 -3.24 -10.33
CA GLY A 27 -0.58 -4.51 -9.78
C GLY A 27 -1.69 -5.26 -9.04
N ILE A 28 -1.49 -6.57 -8.81
CA ILE A 28 -2.40 -7.36 -7.97
C ILE A 28 -2.57 -6.76 -6.57
N LEU A 29 -1.54 -6.10 -6.05
CA LEU A 29 -1.56 -5.42 -4.75
C LEU A 29 -2.52 -4.24 -4.71
N ASP A 30 -2.79 -3.58 -5.84
CA ASP A 30 -3.75 -2.48 -5.91
C ASP A 30 -5.19 -2.98 -5.89
N ILE A 31 -5.42 -4.22 -6.33
CA ILE A 31 -6.71 -4.89 -6.25
C ILE A 31 -6.98 -5.35 -4.81
N ILE A 32 -5.98 -5.95 -4.15
CA ILE A 32 -6.12 -6.45 -2.77
C ILE A 32 -6.21 -5.29 -1.77
N PHE A 33 -5.44 -4.23 -1.99
CA PHE A 33 -5.39 -3.04 -1.13
C PHE A 33 -5.78 -1.78 -1.92
N PRO A 34 -7.08 -1.55 -2.13
CA PRO A 34 -7.53 -0.35 -2.83
C PRO A 34 -7.19 0.90 -2.02
N ASP A 35 -6.79 1.96 -2.72
CA ASP A 35 -6.45 3.22 -2.09
C ASP A 35 -7.72 3.95 -1.62
N VAL A 36 -7.68 4.47 -0.38
CA VAL A 36 -8.76 5.27 0.21
C VAL A 36 -8.30 6.73 0.33
N LYS A 37 -9.05 7.62 -0.30
CA LYS A 37 -8.78 9.07 -0.19
C LYS A 37 -9.30 9.60 1.14
N THR A 38 -8.46 10.32 1.88
CA THR A 38 -8.84 10.98 3.13
C THR A 38 -8.15 12.34 3.24
N HIS A 39 -8.87 13.33 3.79
CA HIS A 39 -8.38 14.69 4.02
C HIS A 39 -7.63 14.83 5.35
N TYR A 40 -7.69 13.84 6.23
CA TYR A 40 -7.04 13.88 7.53
C TYR A 40 -5.56 13.47 7.44
N TRP A 41 -4.71 14.12 8.23
CA TRP A 41 -3.28 13.80 8.35
C TRP A 41 -3.01 12.46 9.04
N LYS A 42 -3.93 12.01 9.89
CA LYS A 42 -3.85 10.75 10.62
C LYS A 42 -4.89 9.78 10.05
N ALA A 43 -4.49 8.54 9.89
CA ALA A 43 -5.40 7.45 9.60
C ALA A 43 -5.83 6.83 10.93
N GLU A 44 -7.15 6.77 11.16
CA GLU A 44 -7.75 6.13 12.31
C GLU A 44 -8.46 4.87 11.83
N TYR A 45 -8.21 3.76 12.50
CA TYR A 45 -8.96 2.54 12.26
C TYR A 45 -9.15 1.75 13.56
N TYR A 46 -10.18 0.92 13.57
CA TYR A 46 -10.48 0.02 14.66
C TYR A 46 -10.08 -1.40 14.27
N ARG A 47 -9.37 -2.09 15.15
CA ARG A 47 -9.08 -3.50 14.97
C ARG A 47 -9.70 -4.32 16.09
N LEU A 48 -10.12 -5.54 15.79
CA LEU A 48 -10.51 -6.52 16.80
C LEU A 48 -9.29 -6.90 17.62
N MET A 49 -9.45 -7.01 18.94
CA MET A 49 -8.40 -7.55 19.79
C MET A 49 -8.06 -8.99 19.39
N ALA A 50 -6.78 -9.36 19.51
CA ALA A 50 -6.30 -10.66 19.13
C ALA A 50 -7.07 -11.78 19.88
N GLY A 51 -7.43 -12.86 19.16
CA GLY A 51 -8.12 -14.01 19.72
C GLY A 51 -9.67 -13.92 19.76
N GLN A 52 -10.26 -12.81 19.32
CA GLN A 52 -11.73 -12.61 19.37
C GLN A 52 -12.40 -12.64 17.99
N ARG A 53 -11.79 -13.33 17.02
CA ARG A 53 -12.35 -13.43 15.66
C ARG A 53 -13.34 -14.56 15.48
N LEU A 54 -13.15 -15.65 16.23
CA LEU A 54 -14.06 -16.79 16.19
C LEU A 54 -15.26 -16.53 17.10
N PRO A 55 -16.49 -16.82 16.64
CA PRO A 55 -17.66 -16.75 17.48
C PRO A 55 -17.57 -17.81 18.58
N GLU A 56 -17.98 -17.45 19.81
CA GLU A 56 -18.15 -18.40 20.89
C GLU A 56 -19.27 -19.38 20.54
N VAL A 57 -19.10 -20.66 20.86
CA VAL A 57 -20.10 -21.70 20.63
C VAL A 57 -21.25 -21.46 21.61
N ALA A 58 -22.48 -21.33 21.08
CA ALA A 58 -23.65 -21.20 21.91
C ALA A 58 -23.97 -22.51 22.64
N PHE A 59 -24.35 -22.39 23.89
CA PHE A 59 -24.73 -23.56 24.70
C PHE A 59 -26.20 -23.92 24.51
N VAL A 60 -26.50 -25.21 24.60
CA VAL A 60 -27.89 -25.73 24.57
C VAL A 60 -28.47 -25.66 25.98
N HIS A 61 -29.58 -24.97 26.14
CA HIS A 61 -30.26 -24.81 27.42
C HIS A 61 -31.55 -25.64 27.45
N ALA A 62 -31.94 -26.08 28.64
CA ALA A 62 -33.29 -26.66 28.84
C ALA A 62 -34.35 -25.57 28.78
N LEU A 63 -35.61 -25.98 28.52
CA LEU A 63 -36.76 -25.07 28.58
C LEU A 63 -36.84 -24.41 29.97
N ASP A 64 -37.16 -23.10 30.01
CA ASP A 64 -37.28 -22.29 31.22
C ASP A 64 -35.99 -22.04 32.01
N THR A 65 -34.81 -22.19 31.38
CA THR A 65 -33.54 -21.80 31.96
C THR A 65 -33.04 -20.48 31.33
N GLU A 66 -32.36 -19.66 32.15
CA GLU A 66 -31.78 -18.39 31.72
C GLU A 66 -30.58 -18.64 30.77
N ALA A 67 -30.51 -17.87 29.68
CA ALA A 67 -29.42 -17.98 28.72
C ALA A 67 -28.16 -17.28 29.26
N GLU A 68 -26.98 -17.83 28.98
CA GLU A 68 -25.70 -17.20 29.32
C GLU A 68 -25.49 -15.93 28.51
N ILE A 69 -24.95 -14.89 29.18
CA ILE A 69 -24.66 -13.62 28.52
C ILE A 69 -23.30 -13.73 27.83
N GLY A 70 -23.31 -13.79 26.51
CA GLY A 70 -22.08 -13.82 25.68
C GLY A 70 -21.27 -12.52 25.78
N THR A 71 -19.96 -12.63 25.65
CA THR A 71 -19.05 -11.51 25.62
C THR A 71 -18.97 -10.87 24.24
N ARG A 72 -18.84 -9.54 24.16
CA ARG A 72 -18.61 -8.84 22.90
C ARG A 72 -17.12 -8.71 22.63
N PRO A 73 -16.67 -8.89 21.37
CA PRO A 73 -15.29 -8.67 21.02
C PRO A 73 -14.86 -7.22 21.30
N GLY A 74 -13.69 -7.07 21.91
CA GLY A 74 -13.09 -5.76 22.15
C GLY A 74 -12.51 -5.16 20.88
N PHE A 75 -12.61 -3.84 20.76
CA PHE A 75 -11.99 -3.08 19.68
C PHE A 75 -10.88 -2.19 20.21
N GLU A 76 -9.78 -2.15 19.52
CA GLU A 76 -8.68 -1.22 19.79
C GLU A 76 -8.64 -0.15 18.68
N LYS A 77 -8.59 1.12 19.10
CA LYS A 77 -8.42 2.24 18.18
C LYS A 77 -6.94 2.44 17.90
N VAL A 78 -6.57 2.35 16.63
CA VAL A 78 -5.19 2.57 16.18
C VAL A 78 -5.11 3.88 15.41
N LEU A 79 -4.14 4.72 15.78
CA LEU A 79 -3.82 5.99 15.15
C LEU A 79 -2.47 5.86 14.45
N THR A 80 -2.42 6.14 13.15
CA THR A 80 -1.18 6.10 12.38
C THR A 80 -1.02 7.39 11.59
N GLU A 81 0.16 7.98 11.63
CA GLU A 81 0.48 9.15 10.80
C GLU A 81 0.73 8.73 9.36
N LYS A 82 0.27 9.56 8.42
CA LYS A 82 0.50 9.33 7.00
C LYS A 82 1.95 9.62 6.65
N LEU A 83 2.52 8.76 5.81
CA LEU A 83 3.84 8.95 5.24
C LEU A 83 3.80 9.89 4.04
N PHE A 84 4.78 10.77 3.96
CA PHE A 84 5.01 11.59 2.79
C PHE A 84 6.01 10.92 1.85
N ILE A 85 5.53 10.49 0.68
CA ILE A 85 6.39 9.99 -0.37
C ILE A 85 6.61 11.13 -1.37
N LYS A 86 7.88 11.52 -1.57
CA LYS A 86 8.24 12.62 -2.47
C LYS A 86 9.34 12.15 -3.41
N ARG A 87 9.23 12.55 -4.66
CA ARG A 87 10.26 12.36 -5.67
C ARG A 87 10.36 13.61 -6.54
N LYS A 88 11.55 13.96 -6.97
CA LYS A 88 11.79 15.08 -7.87
C LYS A 88 12.79 14.69 -8.95
N VAL A 89 12.66 15.26 -10.12
CA VAL A 89 13.65 15.27 -11.19
C VAL A 89 14.10 16.69 -11.41
N ASN A 90 15.39 16.90 -11.53
CA ASN A 90 15.94 18.20 -11.90
C ASN A 90 15.97 18.29 -13.41
N GLN A 91 15.63 19.46 -13.95
CA GLN A 91 15.79 19.76 -15.36
C GLN A 91 17.26 19.64 -15.75
N SER A 92 17.59 18.81 -16.76
CA SER A 92 18.96 18.61 -17.18
C SER A 92 19.47 19.81 -18.03
N GLU A 93 20.76 20.14 -17.88
CA GLU A 93 21.39 21.20 -18.71
C GLU A 93 21.27 20.88 -20.22
N ARG A 94 21.31 19.59 -20.60
CA ARG A 94 21.11 19.17 -22.00
C ARG A 94 19.73 19.50 -22.53
N LEU A 95 18.70 19.40 -21.68
CA LEU A 95 17.34 19.79 -22.06
C LEU A 95 17.26 21.31 -22.26
N GLN A 96 17.87 22.09 -21.37
CA GLN A 96 17.94 23.54 -21.52
C GLN A 96 18.66 23.95 -22.81
N GLN A 97 19.80 23.33 -23.13
CA GLN A 97 20.53 23.55 -24.37
C GLN A 97 19.71 23.19 -25.61
N ALA A 98 18.96 22.08 -25.59
CA ALA A 98 18.09 21.68 -26.69
C ALA A 98 16.99 22.71 -26.94
N ILE A 99 16.41 23.27 -25.88
CA ILE A 99 15.39 24.32 -25.96
C ILE A 99 15.97 25.63 -26.50
N GLU A 100 17.14 26.05 -26.02
CA GLU A 100 17.82 27.26 -26.45
C GLU A 100 18.26 27.19 -27.93
N ASN A 101 18.60 26.00 -28.44
CA ASN A 101 18.96 25.78 -29.83
C ASN A 101 17.74 25.68 -30.79
N GLY A 102 16.53 25.92 -30.30
CA GLY A 102 15.33 25.97 -31.14
C GLY A 102 14.82 24.60 -31.62
N VAL A 103 15.22 23.54 -30.99
CA VAL A 103 14.69 22.18 -31.20
C VAL A 103 13.92 21.83 -29.93
N PRO A 104 12.72 21.55 -29.90
CA PRO A 104 11.70 20.95 -30.65
C PRO A 104 10.37 21.74 -30.64
N ASP A 105 9.41 21.29 -31.43
CA ASP A 105 8.00 21.67 -31.35
C ASP A 105 7.51 21.71 -29.88
N ASN A 106 6.79 22.75 -29.50
CA ASN A 106 6.24 22.94 -28.15
C ASN A 106 5.46 21.71 -27.65
N GLU A 107 4.86 20.95 -28.53
CA GLU A 107 4.11 19.74 -28.23
C GLU A 107 5.02 18.59 -27.78
N ALA A 108 6.14 18.38 -28.46
CA ALA A 108 7.13 17.38 -28.07
C ALA A 108 7.74 17.67 -26.68
N LEU A 109 7.95 18.96 -26.38
CA LEU A 109 8.46 19.41 -25.08
C LEU A 109 7.44 19.18 -23.96
N LYS A 110 6.16 19.47 -24.20
CA LYS A 110 5.08 19.18 -23.27
C LYS A 110 4.95 17.68 -22.98
N ASN A 111 5.00 16.86 -24.02
CA ASN A 111 4.94 15.40 -23.87
C ASN A 111 6.11 14.88 -23.04
N PHE A 112 7.31 15.38 -23.22
CA PHE A 112 8.48 15.03 -22.41
C PHE A 112 8.27 15.34 -20.91
N VAL A 113 7.73 16.52 -20.58
CA VAL A 113 7.45 16.89 -19.18
C VAL A 113 6.36 16.03 -18.57
N PHE A 114 5.32 15.69 -19.35
CA PHE A 114 4.26 14.78 -18.89
C PHE A 114 4.76 13.35 -18.70
N ASP A 115 5.66 12.86 -19.55
CA ASP A 115 6.30 11.56 -19.39
C ASP A 115 7.18 11.51 -18.12
N ASP A 116 7.96 12.57 -17.84
CA ASP A 116 8.69 12.70 -16.60
C ASP A 116 7.77 12.71 -15.38
N ALA A 117 6.66 13.45 -15.44
CA ALA A 117 5.67 13.48 -14.39
C ALA A 117 5.03 12.09 -14.18
N ALA A 118 4.69 11.37 -15.25
CA ALA A 118 4.18 10.01 -15.20
C ALA A 118 5.18 9.07 -14.51
N TYR A 119 6.45 9.14 -14.89
CA TYR A 119 7.52 8.34 -14.27
C TYR A 119 7.69 8.64 -12.78
N LEU A 120 7.57 9.89 -12.37
CA LEU A 120 7.60 10.27 -10.96
C LEU A 120 6.42 9.69 -10.19
N PHE A 121 5.21 9.73 -10.74
CA PHE A 121 4.01 9.12 -10.17
C PHE A 121 4.16 7.61 -10.04
N GLU A 122 4.60 6.92 -11.08
CA GLU A 122 4.86 5.48 -11.03
C GLU A 122 5.87 5.12 -9.94
N GLY A 123 6.88 5.95 -9.71
CA GLY A 123 7.83 5.78 -8.62
C GLY A 123 7.19 5.86 -7.23
N VAL A 124 6.20 6.74 -7.04
CA VAL A 124 5.45 6.85 -5.78
C VAL A 124 4.55 5.62 -5.57
N VAL A 125 3.83 5.19 -6.62
CA VAL A 125 2.98 3.98 -6.58
C VAL A 125 3.83 2.73 -6.32
N THR A 126 4.98 2.61 -6.96
CA THR A 126 5.92 1.51 -6.70
C THR A 126 6.34 1.45 -5.23
N ARG A 127 6.62 2.61 -4.62
CA ARG A 127 6.95 2.67 -3.18
C ARG A 127 5.78 2.20 -2.32
N ALA A 128 4.56 2.63 -2.62
CA ALA A 128 3.36 2.16 -1.94
C ALA A 128 3.21 0.63 -2.06
N ASN A 129 3.44 0.07 -3.24
CA ASN A 129 3.38 -1.37 -3.47
C ASN A 129 4.46 -2.15 -2.72
N VAL A 130 5.68 -1.60 -2.57
CA VAL A 130 6.72 -2.19 -1.71
C VAL A 130 6.23 -2.26 -0.26
N MET A 131 5.60 -1.23 0.26
CA MET A 131 5.05 -1.23 1.63
C MET A 131 3.88 -2.21 1.78
N LYS A 132 2.99 -2.33 0.78
CA LYS A 132 1.94 -3.36 0.73
C LYS A 132 2.55 -4.77 0.76
N GLY A 133 3.63 -5.01 0.01
CA GLY A 133 4.37 -6.27 0.02
C GLY A 133 5.04 -6.57 1.35
N GLN A 134 5.63 -5.58 2.02
CA GLN A 134 6.18 -5.72 3.37
C GLN A 134 5.10 -6.15 4.38
N PHE A 135 3.94 -5.50 4.32
CA PHE A 135 2.80 -5.87 5.17
C PHE A 135 2.39 -7.33 4.96
N LEU A 136 2.23 -7.79 3.71
CA LEU A 136 1.86 -9.17 3.41
C LEU A 136 2.88 -10.19 3.91
N SER A 137 4.17 -9.85 3.85
CA SER A 137 5.24 -10.78 4.24
C SER A 137 5.51 -10.81 5.74
N THR A 138 5.33 -9.69 6.44
CA THR A 138 5.76 -9.56 7.84
C THR A 138 4.65 -9.14 8.81
N GLY A 139 3.51 -8.66 8.30
CA GLY A 139 2.44 -8.04 9.10
C GLY A 139 2.81 -6.65 9.63
N ALA A 140 3.93 -6.08 9.18
CA ALA A 140 4.41 -4.78 9.60
C ALA A 140 5.00 -4.00 8.42
N VAL A 141 4.99 -2.67 8.51
CA VAL A 141 5.68 -1.80 7.56
C VAL A 141 6.78 -1.06 8.29
N LYS A 142 8.03 -1.27 7.84
CA LYS A 142 9.21 -0.62 8.40
C LYS A 142 9.82 0.31 7.36
N VAL A 143 9.97 1.58 7.71
CA VAL A 143 10.62 2.59 6.87
C VAL A 143 11.73 3.24 7.70
N ASN A 144 12.96 3.10 7.25
CA ASN A 144 14.13 3.74 7.86
C ASN A 144 14.95 4.41 6.76
N GLU A 145 14.50 5.58 6.33
CA GLU A 145 15.08 6.32 5.21
C GLU A 145 14.93 7.82 5.45
N ASN A 146 15.90 8.60 4.99
CA ASN A 146 15.85 10.08 4.99
C ASN A 146 15.41 10.68 6.34
N ASN A 147 15.98 10.19 7.45
CA ASN A 147 15.65 10.59 8.82
C ASN A 147 14.21 10.24 9.27
N VAL A 148 13.48 9.43 8.51
CA VAL A 148 12.20 8.86 8.91
C VAL A 148 12.45 7.46 9.43
N ASN A 149 12.18 7.23 10.72
CA ASN A 149 12.19 5.89 11.30
C ASN A 149 10.77 5.57 11.76
N LEU A 150 10.07 4.78 10.96
CA LEU A 150 8.70 4.38 11.23
C LEU A 150 8.60 2.86 11.25
N ASN A 151 7.95 2.34 12.28
CA ASN A 151 7.60 0.94 12.39
C ASN A 151 6.11 0.85 12.73
N ILE A 152 5.31 0.47 11.75
CA ILE A 152 3.86 0.26 11.93
C ILE A 152 3.63 -1.24 12.01
N ASP A 153 3.26 -1.73 13.19
CA ASP A 153 2.83 -3.11 13.40
C ASP A 153 1.29 -3.17 13.34
N TYR A 154 0.77 -3.92 12.40
CA TYR A 154 -0.68 -4.11 12.24
C TYR A 154 -1.25 -5.16 13.18
N GLY A 155 -0.44 -5.74 14.06
CA GLY A 155 -0.87 -6.69 15.07
C GLY A 155 -1.39 -8.00 14.48
N VAL A 156 -0.76 -8.47 13.40
CA VAL A 156 -1.06 -9.80 12.85
C VAL A 156 -0.68 -10.86 13.88
N PRO A 157 -1.61 -11.73 14.33
CA PRO A 157 -1.32 -12.76 15.31
C PRO A 157 -0.16 -13.64 14.89
N THR A 158 0.67 -14.03 15.84
CA THR A 158 1.82 -14.94 15.55
C THR A 158 1.37 -16.27 14.97
N GLY A 159 0.21 -16.77 15.38
CA GLY A 159 -0.41 -17.98 14.82
C GLY A 159 -0.83 -17.85 13.36
N ALA A 160 -1.05 -16.62 12.86
CA ALA A 160 -1.37 -16.37 11.46
C ALA A 160 -0.12 -16.19 10.58
N LYS A 161 1.09 -16.26 11.16
CA LYS A 161 2.35 -16.15 10.43
C LYS A 161 2.95 -17.53 10.23
N VAL A 162 2.86 -18.07 9.04
CA VAL A 162 3.41 -19.38 8.69
C VAL A 162 4.80 -19.19 8.09
N THR A 163 5.81 -19.85 8.67
CA THR A 163 7.14 -19.93 8.07
C THR A 163 7.23 -21.23 7.27
N LEU A 164 7.44 -21.09 5.97
CA LEU A 164 7.51 -22.21 5.05
C LEU A 164 8.96 -22.64 4.79
N ALA A 165 9.14 -23.88 4.35
CA ALA A 165 10.41 -24.38 3.88
C ALA A 165 10.85 -23.67 2.58
N ASN A 166 12.13 -23.81 2.24
CA ASN A 166 12.63 -23.28 0.96
C ASN A 166 12.12 -24.14 -0.20
N TRP A 167 11.17 -23.63 -0.97
CA TRP A 167 10.58 -24.33 -2.13
C TRP A 167 11.54 -24.50 -3.32
N ALA A 168 12.73 -23.90 -3.26
CA ALA A 168 13.76 -24.12 -4.27
C ALA A 168 14.54 -25.45 -4.09
N THR A 169 14.28 -26.19 -3.02
CA THR A 169 14.89 -27.51 -2.81
C THR A 169 14.11 -28.60 -3.52
N PRO A 170 14.78 -29.64 -4.10
CA PRO A 170 14.11 -30.72 -4.84
C PRO A 170 13.09 -31.51 -4.02
N ASP A 171 13.29 -31.60 -2.70
CA ASP A 171 12.48 -32.38 -1.76
C ASP A 171 11.43 -31.53 -1.02
N ALA A 172 11.14 -30.30 -1.52
CA ALA A 172 10.19 -29.42 -0.88
C ALA A 172 8.75 -29.96 -1.00
N ASP A 173 8.08 -30.16 0.14
CA ASP A 173 6.67 -30.54 0.19
C ASP A 173 5.76 -29.30 0.08
N ILE A 174 5.63 -28.77 -1.13
CA ILE A 174 4.83 -27.57 -1.42
C ILE A 174 3.36 -27.78 -1.06
N MET A 175 2.81 -28.97 -1.35
CA MET A 175 1.41 -29.26 -1.06
C MET A 175 1.13 -29.34 0.43
N GLY A 176 2.01 -29.96 1.21
CA GLY A 176 1.90 -29.99 2.66
C GLY A 176 2.02 -28.59 3.29
N ASP A 177 2.86 -27.74 2.74
CA ASP A 177 2.99 -26.35 3.18
C ASP A 177 1.73 -25.52 2.85
N ILE A 178 1.11 -25.71 1.68
CA ILE A 178 -0.18 -25.08 1.32
C ILE A 178 -1.28 -25.57 2.27
N GLN A 179 -1.34 -26.86 2.58
CA GLN A 179 -2.32 -27.41 3.53
C GLN A 179 -2.15 -26.83 4.94
N LYS A 180 -0.92 -26.62 5.40
CA LYS A 180 -0.65 -25.92 6.68
C LYS A 180 -1.15 -24.49 6.65
N MET A 181 -0.97 -23.75 5.53
CA MET A 181 -1.49 -22.39 5.40
C MET A 181 -3.01 -22.36 5.46
N VAL A 182 -3.68 -23.30 4.79
CA VAL A 182 -5.15 -23.42 4.82
C VAL A 182 -5.62 -23.71 6.24
N ALA A 183 -5.02 -24.67 6.93
CA ALA A 183 -5.39 -25.01 8.31
C ALA A 183 -5.22 -23.81 9.26
N VAL A 184 -4.12 -23.06 9.12
CA VAL A 184 -3.91 -21.83 9.92
C VAL A 184 -4.97 -20.76 9.60
N ALA A 185 -5.41 -20.65 8.33
CA ALA A 185 -6.48 -19.73 7.97
C ALA A 185 -7.81 -20.16 8.59
N GLU A 186 -8.17 -21.44 8.51
CA GLU A 186 -9.39 -22.00 9.11
C GLU A 186 -9.41 -21.83 10.64
N ASP A 187 -8.29 -22.10 11.33
CA ASP A 187 -8.13 -21.92 12.78
C ASP A 187 -8.29 -20.45 13.21
N ASN A 188 -8.02 -19.50 12.32
CA ASN A 188 -8.20 -18.07 12.57
C ASN A 188 -9.53 -17.52 12.05
N GLY A 189 -10.42 -18.36 11.52
CA GLY A 189 -11.77 -17.99 11.10
C GLY A 189 -11.86 -17.33 9.71
N PHE A 190 -10.96 -17.75 8.79
CA PHE A 190 -10.97 -17.32 7.38
C PHE A 190 -11.44 -18.45 6.46
#